data_61f4640abfe4dba04d598c8989c55267
#
_entry.id   61f4640abfe4dba04d598c8989c55267
#
_cell.length_a   1.000
_cell.length_b   1.000
_cell.length_c   1.000
_cell.angle_alpha   90.00
_cell.angle_beta   90.00
_cell.angle_gamma   90.00
#
_symmetry.space_group_name_H-M   'P 1'
#
loop_
_entity.id
_entity.type
_entity.pdbx_description
1 polymer ?
#
loop_
_entity_poly.entity_id
_entity_poly.type
_entity_poly.pdbx_seq_one_letter_code
_entity_poly.pdbx_strand_id
1 'polypeptide(L)'
;MKKFIEYFLLLILALSAVSCTLFINQRTPKGYVRYAVYLLDRDGLYADGTEWAQKRKEVLKAAKSITDLDEAHRLVQEAADVAGGKHSFLWEPVKDTASYPEFAPEVKMLEGGIIHAVLPGHTGVKVSDSLYIHTVFDYLQEHQDARGVIVDLRNNTGGNMYPMIASISPLLPEGIVLQFKSRKQTTPVSLDYVTRSYEIAADDIRKFPASTPVAVLTDEKTGSSGEATLICFLGLDNVKTFGHPTAGYPSGNVTHTLSDGYLFAITRSAELSRTGELFCEDPINPDVNTETPLEDAIAWIESHNIGILLEAQ
;
A
#
# COMPACT_ATOMS: atom_id res chain seq x y z
N MET A 1 -48.93 -0.19 -3.21
CA MET A 1 -48.69 -1.45 -3.93
C MET A 1 -47.44 -1.45 -4.80
N LYS A 2 -47.24 -0.54 -5.76
CA LYS A 2 -45.98 -0.48 -6.57
C LYS A 2 -44.69 -0.44 -5.76
N LYS A 3 -44.55 0.47 -4.79
CA LYS A 3 -43.35 0.57 -3.94
C LYS A 3 -43.09 -0.68 -3.09
N PHE A 4 -44.12 -1.37 -2.63
CA PHE A 4 -43.96 -2.61 -1.88
C PHE A 4 -43.44 -3.75 -2.77
N ILE A 5 -43.87 -3.80 -4.03
CA ILE A 5 -43.37 -4.78 -5.01
C ILE A 5 -41.91 -4.48 -5.37
N GLU A 6 -41.52 -3.19 -5.51
CA GLU A 6 -40.13 -2.80 -5.77
C GLU A 6 -39.19 -3.16 -4.60
N TYR A 7 -39.60 -2.89 -3.36
CA TYR A 7 -38.81 -3.30 -2.19
C TYR A 7 -38.75 -4.80 -2.00
N PHE A 8 -39.82 -5.52 -2.33
CA PHE A 8 -39.85 -6.97 -2.26
C PHE A 8 -38.97 -7.62 -3.35
N LEU A 9 -38.94 -7.05 -4.57
CA LEU A 9 -38.03 -7.45 -5.65
C LEU A 9 -36.58 -7.15 -5.34
N LEU A 10 -36.27 -5.99 -4.73
CA LEU A 10 -34.93 -5.65 -4.24
C LEU A 10 -34.47 -6.58 -3.13
N LEU A 11 -35.37 -6.95 -2.21
CA LEU A 11 -35.09 -7.91 -1.14
C LEU A 11 -34.82 -9.32 -1.70
N ILE A 12 -35.60 -9.76 -2.69
CA ILE A 12 -35.37 -11.05 -3.38
C ILE A 12 -34.06 -11.04 -4.16
N LEU A 13 -33.70 -9.93 -4.82
CA LEU A 13 -32.42 -9.77 -5.51
C LEU A 13 -31.24 -9.76 -4.54
N ALA A 14 -31.38 -9.08 -3.40
CA ALA A 14 -30.37 -9.08 -2.33
C ALA A 14 -30.22 -10.47 -1.69
N LEU A 15 -31.33 -11.16 -1.40
CA LEU A 15 -31.32 -12.52 -0.88
C LEU A 15 -30.81 -13.53 -1.91
N SER A 16 -31.06 -13.35 -3.21
CA SER A 16 -30.50 -14.23 -4.25
C SER A 16 -28.99 -14.02 -4.44
N ALA A 17 -28.48 -12.79 -4.32
CA ALA A 17 -27.04 -12.51 -4.36
C ALA A 17 -26.31 -13.12 -3.14
N VAL A 18 -26.88 -13.00 -1.94
CA VAL A 18 -26.36 -13.64 -0.71
C VAL A 18 -26.49 -15.17 -0.80
N SER A 19 -27.59 -15.68 -1.39
CA SER A 19 -27.82 -17.11 -1.56
C SER A 19 -26.82 -17.77 -2.52
N CYS A 20 -26.41 -17.09 -3.60
CA CYS A 20 -25.44 -17.66 -4.54
C CYS A 20 -24.07 -17.88 -3.90
N THR A 21 -23.62 -17.03 -2.96
CA THR A 21 -22.35 -17.21 -2.26
C THR A 21 -22.41 -18.27 -1.16
N LEU A 22 -23.54 -18.44 -0.50
CA LEU A 22 -23.76 -19.47 0.52
C LEU A 22 -23.76 -20.89 -0.05
N PHE A 23 -24.00 -21.07 -1.36
CA PHE A 23 -24.05 -22.39 -2.02
C PHE A 23 -22.79 -22.77 -2.82
N ILE A 24 -21.75 -21.93 -2.87
CA ILE A 24 -20.50 -22.31 -3.53
C ILE A 24 -19.71 -23.22 -2.57
N ASN A 25 -19.67 -24.52 -2.87
CA ASN A 25 -18.86 -25.46 -2.11
C ASN A 25 -17.36 -25.29 -2.46
N GLN A 26 -16.68 -24.43 -1.73
CA GLN A 26 -15.26 -24.13 -1.91
C GLN A 26 -14.30 -25.32 -1.63
N ARG A 27 -14.80 -26.40 -1.05
CA ARG A 27 -14.01 -27.60 -0.76
C ARG A 27 -13.78 -28.48 -2.00
N THR A 28 -14.47 -28.19 -3.11
CA THR A 28 -14.22 -28.85 -4.39
C THR A 28 -13.40 -27.94 -5.29
N PRO A 29 -12.46 -28.46 -6.13
CA PRO A 29 -11.63 -27.64 -7.03
C PRO A 29 -12.46 -26.70 -7.90
N LYS A 30 -13.55 -27.21 -8.49
CA LYS A 30 -14.51 -26.39 -9.26
C LYS A 30 -15.18 -25.28 -8.44
N GLY A 31 -15.57 -25.58 -7.20
CA GLY A 31 -16.21 -24.59 -6.32
C GLY A 31 -15.21 -23.55 -5.86
N TYR A 32 -13.98 -23.93 -5.58
CA TYR A 32 -12.86 -23.06 -5.23
C TYR A 32 -12.64 -22.00 -6.32
N VAL A 33 -12.45 -22.44 -7.58
CA VAL A 33 -12.28 -21.52 -8.73
C VAL A 33 -13.50 -20.60 -8.91
N ARG A 34 -14.72 -21.12 -8.77
CA ARG A 34 -15.95 -20.30 -8.89
C ARG A 34 -16.04 -19.22 -7.83
N TYR A 35 -15.58 -19.53 -6.60
CA TYR A 35 -15.56 -18.55 -5.53
C TYR A 35 -14.48 -17.49 -5.76
N ALA A 36 -13.28 -17.89 -6.17
CA ALA A 36 -12.22 -16.96 -6.51
C ALA A 36 -12.63 -16.02 -7.66
N VAL A 37 -13.27 -16.55 -8.71
CA VAL A 37 -13.83 -15.74 -9.82
C VAL A 37 -14.89 -14.76 -9.31
N TYR A 38 -15.74 -15.16 -8.38
CA TYR A 38 -16.71 -14.24 -7.75
C TYR A 38 -16.00 -13.09 -7.00
N LEU A 39 -14.93 -13.38 -6.28
CA LEU A 39 -14.12 -12.35 -5.61
C LEU A 39 -13.49 -11.40 -6.62
N LEU A 40 -12.93 -11.92 -7.71
CA LEU A 40 -12.35 -11.13 -8.79
C LEU A 40 -13.40 -10.24 -9.49
N ASP A 41 -14.59 -10.77 -9.79
CA ASP A 41 -15.71 -9.99 -10.36
C ASP A 41 -16.06 -8.79 -9.45
N ARG A 42 -16.01 -8.98 -8.13
CA ARG A 42 -16.36 -7.97 -7.13
C ARG A 42 -15.26 -6.94 -6.92
N ASP A 43 -14.02 -7.39 -6.77
CA ASP A 43 -12.91 -6.60 -6.25
C ASP A 43 -11.83 -6.26 -7.28
N GLY A 44 -11.63 -7.06 -8.32
CA GLY A 44 -10.55 -6.88 -9.29
C GLY A 44 -10.59 -5.53 -10.00
N LEU A 45 -9.47 -4.83 -10.05
CA LEU A 45 -9.34 -3.48 -10.62
C LEU A 45 -9.69 -3.45 -12.12
N TYR A 46 -9.40 -4.53 -12.85
CA TYR A 46 -9.64 -4.67 -14.30
C TYR A 46 -10.82 -5.59 -14.64
N ALA A 47 -11.64 -5.95 -13.64
CA ALA A 47 -12.70 -6.94 -13.81
C ALA A 47 -13.97 -6.43 -14.53
N ASP A 48 -13.93 -5.29 -15.19
CA ASP A 48 -14.98 -4.76 -16.09
C ASP A 48 -14.53 -4.72 -17.56
N GLY A 49 -13.28 -5.12 -17.85
CA GLY A 49 -12.72 -5.13 -19.21
C GLY A 49 -13.14 -6.33 -20.04
N THR A 50 -13.00 -6.19 -21.36
CA THR A 50 -13.28 -7.27 -22.33
C THR A 50 -12.35 -8.47 -22.15
N GLU A 51 -11.10 -8.24 -21.79
CA GLU A 51 -10.10 -9.27 -21.53
C GLU A 51 -10.52 -10.16 -20.34
N TRP A 52 -10.95 -9.53 -19.24
CA TRP A 52 -11.51 -10.26 -18.12
C TRP A 52 -12.77 -11.06 -18.53
N ALA A 53 -13.67 -10.47 -19.27
CA ALA A 53 -14.89 -11.17 -19.71
C ALA A 53 -14.58 -12.44 -20.49
N GLN A 54 -13.51 -12.44 -21.29
CA GLN A 54 -13.03 -13.62 -22.01
C GLN A 54 -12.34 -14.61 -21.06
N LYS A 55 -11.34 -14.18 -20.28
CA LYS A 55 -10.61 -15.04 -19.32
C LYS A 55 -11.55 -15.71 -18.33
N ARG A 56 -12.52 -14.97 -17.82
CA ARG A 56 -13.57 -15.49 -16.93
C ARG A 56 -14.32 -16.69 -17.52
N LYS A 57 -14.69 -16.62 -18.80
CA LYS A 57 -15.38 -17.74 -19.49
C LYS A 57 -14.45 -18.95 -19.64
N GLU A 58 -13.20 -18.72 -20.00
CA GLU A 58 -12.18 -19.75 -20.16
C GLU A 58 -11.91 -20.48 -18.84
N VAL A 59 -11.66 -19.74 -17.75
CA VAL A 59 -11.40 -20.28 -16.40
C VAL A 59 -12.60 -21.06 -15.87
N LEU A 60 -13.83 -20.53 -16.01
CA LEU A 60 -15.04 -21.22 -15.57
C LEU A 60 -15.36 -22.46 -16.44
N LYS A 61 -14.92 -22.51 -17.69
CA LYS A 61 -15.01 -23.69 -18.55
C LYS A 61 -13.99 -24.76 -18.10
N ALA A 62 -12.72 -24.37 -17.90
CA ALA A 62 -11.65 -25.25 -17.43
C ALA A 62 -11.98 -25.85 -16.05
N ALA A 63 -12.54 -25.04 -15.14
CA ALA A 63 -12.95 -25.47 -13.81
C ALA A 63 -13.99 -26.62 -13.78
N LYS A 64 -14.58 -27.00 -14.92
CA LYS A 64 -15.53 -28.13 -14.98
C LYS A 64 -14.84 -29.49 -14.97
N SER A 65 -13.59 -29.54 -15.41
CA SER A 65 -12.81 -30.79 -15.62
C SER A 65 -11.66 -30.99 -14.62
N ILE A 66 -11.31 -29.97 -13.83
CA ILE A 66 -10.24 -30.09 -12.83
C ILE A 66 -10.65 -31.01 -11.67
N THR A 67 -9.68 -31.74 -11.13
CA THR A 67 -9.88 -32.74 -10.09
C THR A 67 -9.12 -32.50 -8.80
N ASP A 68 -8.13 -31.61 -8.81
CA ASP A 68 -7.29 -31.28 -7.66
C ASP A 68 -7.20 -29.77 -7.40
N LEU A 69 -6.69 -29.37 -6.22
CA LEU A 69 -6.57 -27.99 -5.81
C LEU A 69 -5.37 -27.30 -6.45
N ASP A 70 -4.30 -28.02 -6.81
CA ASP A 70 -3.12 -27.39 -7.43
C ASP A 70 -3.49 -26.81 -8.81
N GLU A 71 -4.30 -27.56 -9.57
CA GLU A 71 -4.86 -27.07 -10.84
C GLU A 71 -5.82 -25.91 -10.60
N ALA A 72 -6.60 -25.93 -9.52
CA ALA A 72 -7.47 -24.83 -9.13
C ALA A 72 -6.67 -23.57 -8.78
N HIS A 73 -5.57 -23.68 -8.00
CA HIS A 73 -4.67 -22.56 -7.68
C HIS A 73 -4.09 -21.91 -8.93
N ARG A 74 -3.60 -22.73 -9.89
CA ARG A 74 -3.07 -22.22 -11.16
C ARG A 74 -4.13 -21.43 -11.95
N LEU A 75 -5.35 -21.97 -12.07
CA LEU A 75 -6.45 -21.28 -12.75
C LEU A 75 -6.86 -19.98 -12.04
N VAL A 76 -6.83 -19.96 -10.71
CA VAL A 76 -7.12 -18.77 -9.92
C VAL A 76 -6.04 -17.71 -10.13
N GLN A 77 -4.75 -18.10 -10.17
CA GLN A 77 -3.68 -17.15 -10.44
C GLN A 77 -3.80 -16.56 -11.86
N GLU A 78 -4.01 -17.40 -12.89
CA GLU A 78 -4.25 -16.92 -14.26
C GLU A 78 -5.43 -15.95 -14.36
N ALA A 79 -6.47 -16.18 -13.57
CA ALA A 79 -7.62 -15.29 -13.48
C ALA A 79 -7.28 -13.97 -12.78
N ALA A 80 -6.49 -14.04 -11.70
CA ALA A 80 -6.05 -12.90 -10.92
C ALA A 80 -5.18 -11.94 -11.73
N ASP A 81 -4.25 -12.47 -12.52
CA ASP A 81 -3.36 -11.71 -13.39
C ASP A 81 -4.14 -10.80 -14.35
N VAL A 82 -5.29 -11.27 -14.84
CA VAL A 82 -6.14 -10.50 -15.78
C VAL A 82 -7.09 -9.56 -15.06
N ALA A 83 -7.73 -10.01 -13.97
CA ALA A 83 -8.76 -9.23 -13.30
C ALA A 83 -8.20 -8.17 -12.35
N GLY A 84 -7.02 -8.42 -11.78
CA GLY A 84 -6.40 -7.56 -10.78
C GLY A 84 -5.00 -7.07 -11.17
N GLY A 85 -4.37 -7.64 -12.23
CA GLY A 85 -3.01 -7.29 -12.64
C GLY A 85 -1.92 -7.92 -11.78
N LYS A 86 -0.67 -7.48 -12.00
CA LYS A 86 0.54 -8.12 -11.46
C LYS A 86 0.68 -8.13 -9.94
N HIS A 87 -0.05 -7.26 -9.24
CA HIS A 87 -0.06 -7.20 -7.78
C HIS A 87 -1.14 -8.09 -7.16
N SER A 88 -1.88 -8.88 -7.98
CA SER A 88 -2.85 -9.87 -7.50
C SER A 88 -2.23 -11.25 -7.46
N PHE A 89 -2.26 -11.91 -6.31
CA PHE A 89 -1.62 -13.19 -6.15
C PHE A 89 -2.26 -14.06 -5.07
N LEU A 90 -2.06 -15.37 -5.26
CA LEU A 90 -2.45 -16.40 -4.32
C LEU A 90 -1.20 -16.93 -3.63
N TRP A 91 -1.17 -16.99 -2.28
CA TRP A 91 -0.03 -17.56 -1.56
C TRP A 91 -0.44 -18.43 -0.38
N GLU A 92 0.39 -19.41 -0.11
CA GLU A 92 0.24 -20.25 1.06
C GLU A 92 0.57 -19.44 2.33
N PRO A 93 -0.26 -19.50 3.37
CA PRO A 93 0.02 -18.78 4.61
C PRO A 93 1.32 -19.32 5.24
N VAL A 94 2.09 -18.40 5.80
CA VAL A 94 3.32 -18.75 6.53
C VAL A 94 2.93 -19.55 7.79
N LYS A 95 3.31 -20.81 7.84
CA LYS A 95 3.03 -21.72 8.97
C LYS A 95 3.91 -21.45 10.18
N ASP A 96 5.15 -21.02 9.93
CA ASP A 96 6.14 -20.69 10.97
C ASP A 96 6.43 -19.19 10.96
N THR A 97 5.72 -18.45 11.81
CA THR A 97 5.93 -17.02 11.99
C THR A 97 7.28 -16.69 12.65
N ALA A 98 7.94 -17.68 13.28
CA ALA A 98 9.25 -17.46 13.89
C ALA A 98 10.36 -17.21 12.86
N SER A 99 10.21 -17.75 11.65
CA SER A 99 11.15 -17.55 10.54
C SER A 99 10.84 -16.32 9.66
N TYR A 100 9.72 -15.62 9.92
CA TYR A 100 9.32 -14.49 9.10
C TYR A 100 10.30 -13.32 9.22
N PRO A 101 10.86 -12.79 8.12
CA PRO A 101 11.81 -11.69 8.15
C PRO A 101 11.08 -10.35 8.33
N GLU A 102 10.92 -9.90 9.56
CA GLU A 102 10.38 -8.59 9.87
C GLU A 102 11.36 -7.84 10.77
N PHE A 103 11.65 -6.59 10.42
CA PHE A 103 12.61 -5.73 11.08
C PHE A 103 11.90 -4.51 11.69
N ALA A 104 12.36 -4.06 12.84
CA ALA A 104 11.92 -2.80 13.42
C ALA A 104 12.53 -1.62 12.63
N PRO A 105 11.86 -0.46 12.59
CA PRO A 105 12.46 0.76 12.10
C PRO A 105 13.72 1.14 12.90
N GLU A 106 14.63 1.83 12.22
CA GLU A 106 15.81 2.42 12.86
C GLU A 106 15.82 3.93 12.63
N VAL A 107 16.21 4.69 13.65
CA VAL A 107 16.33 6.14 13.53
C VAL A 107 17.55 6.64 14.28
N LYS A 108 18.28 7.57 13.67
CA LYS A 108 19.48 8.18 14.27
C LYS A 108 19.73 9.58 13.73
N MET A 109 20.47 10.36 14.50
CA MET A 109 21.05 11.61 14.06
C MET A 109 22.39 11.34 13.36
N LEU A 110 22.54 11.84 12.13
CA LEU A 110 23.80 11.88 11.40
C LEU A 110 24.58 13.14 11.73
N GLU A 111 25.86 13.18 11.32
CA GLU A 111 26.65 14.42 11.35
C GLU A 111 25.92 15.52 10.56
N GLY A 112 26.10 16.77 10.99
CA GLY A 112 25.39 17.89 10.37
C GLY A 112 23.94 18.11 10.84
N GLY A 113 23.44 17.32 11.81
CA GLY A 113 22.11 17.48 12.39
C GLY A 113 20.99 16.99 11.46
N ILE A 114 21.24 15.95 10.68
CA ILE A 114 20.28 15.32 9.76
C ILE A 114 19.76 14.03 10.39
N ILE A 115 18.44 13.86 10.47
CA ILE A 115 17.82 12.61 10.93
C ILE A 115 17.82 11.60 9.78
N HIS A 116 18.23 10.37 10.03
CA HIS A 116 18.07 9.24 9.11
C HIS A 116 17.13 8.21 9.73
N ALA A 117 15.96 8.06 9.15
CA ALA A 117 14.93 7.11 9.56
C ALA A 117 14.77 6.02 8.49
N VAL A 118 15.09 4.78 8.85
CA VAL A 118 14.93 3.60 7.99
C VAL A 118 13.58 2.95 8.32
N LEU A 119 12.71 2.84 7.32
CA LEU A 119 11.38 2.27 7.44
C LEU A 119 11.33 0.95 6.65
N PRO A 120 11.52 -0.20 7.28
CA PRO A 120 11.37 -1.50 6.62
C PRO A 120 9.91 -1.83 6.33
N GLY A 121 9.66 -2.86 5.52
CA GLY A 121 8.31 -3.42 5.34
C GLY A 121 7.73 -3.88 6.69
N HIS A 122 6.42 -3.73 6.87
CA HIS A 122 5.74 -4.00 8.14
C HIS A 122 4.46 -4.81 7.96
N THR A 123 4.36 -5.95 8.64
CA THR A 123 3.19 -6.83 8.61
C THR A 123 2.51 -6.99 9.98
N GLY A 124 3.14 -6.54 11.04
CA GLY A 124 2.68 -6.69 12.42
C GLY A 124 2.83 -8.10 13.00
N VAL A 125 3.60 -8.97 12.34
CA VAL A 125 3.80 -10.37 12.80
C VAL A 125 4.76 -10.45 13.98
N LYS A 126 5.88 -9.73 13.94
CA LYS A 126 6.90 -9.72 15.00
C LYS A 126 7.09 -8.34 15.63
N VAL A 127 6.96 -7.30 14.83
CA VAL A 127 7.06 -5.92 15.27
C VAL A 127 5.65 -5.38 15.41
N SER A 128 5.25 -4.93 16.59
CA SER A 128 3.92 -4.32 16.79
C SER A 128 3.83 -2.96 16.09
N ASP A 129 2.62 -2.59 15.67
CA ASP A 129 2.36 -1.26 15.09
C ASP A 129 2.85 -0.14 16.02
N SER A 130 2.59 -0.27 17.35
CA SER A 130 3.05 0.70 18.35
C SER A 130 4.56 0.84 18.39
N LEU A 131 5.32 -0.26 18.41
CA LEU A 131 6.78 -0.21 18.39
C LEU A 131 7.27 0.43 17.08
N TYR A 132 6.69 0.04 15.94
CA TYR A 132 7.04 0.60 14.64
C TYR A 132 6.85 2.12 14.61
N ILE A 133 5.69 2.58 15.03
CA ILE A 133 5.33 3.99 15.03
C ILE A 133 6.22 4.78 15.98
N HIS A 134 6.27 4.41 17.25
CA HIS A 134 6.91 5.19 18.30
C HIS A 134 8.44 5.23 18.18
N THR A 135 9.06 4.21 17.54
CA THR A 135 10.50 4.26 17.25
C THR A 135 10.87 5.50 16.42
N VAL A 136 10.09 5.86 15.43
CA VAL A 136 10.39 6.98 14.52
C VAL A 136 9.66 8.26 14.96
N PHE A 137 8.35 8.14 15.26
CA PHE A 137 7.53 9.29 15.64
C PHE A 137 8.10 10.04 16.84
N ASP A 138 8.40 9.33 17.93
CA ASP A 138 8.91 9.97 19.17
C ASP A 138 10.26 10.64 18.91
N TYR A 139 11.15 9.98 18.16
CA TYR A 139 12.43 10.57 17.80
C TYR A 139 12.27 11.85 16.97
N LEU A 140 11.35 11.87 16.00
CA LEU A 140 11.02 13.08 15.24
C LEU A 140 10.43 14.18 16.13
N GLN A 141 9.60 13.81 17.12
CA GLN A 141 9.03 14.76 18.07
C GLN A 141 10.08 15.39 19.00
N GLU A 142 11.11 14.64 19.36
CA GLU A 142 12.18 15.10 20.24
C GLU A 142 13.23 15.98 19.53
N HIS A 143 13.40 15.82 18.22
CA HIS A 143 14.46 16.46 17.43
C HIS A 143 13.91 17.42 16.36
N GLN A 144 13.02 18.32 16.76
CA GLN A 144 12.38 19.30 15.87
C GLN A 144 13.34 20.37 15.33
N ASP A 145 14.54 20.45 15.87
CA ASP A 145 15.63 21.33 15.45
C ASP A 145 16.55 20.70 14.38
N ALA A 146 16.23 19.50 13.93
CA ALA A 146 16.99 18.85 12.87
C ALA A 146 17.01 19.69 11.59
N ARG A 147 18.17 19.72 10.93
CA ARG A 147 18.40 20.49 9.69
C ARG A 147 17.79 19.86 8.45
N GLY A 148 17.38 18.62 8.55
CA GLY A 148 16.71 17.85 7.50
C GLY A 148 16.45 16.44 7.94
N VAL A 149 15.61 15.73 7.17
CA VAL A 149 15.24 14.34 7.46
C VAL A 149 15.41 13.49 6.21
N ILE A 150 16.01 12.32 6.37
CA ILE A 150 16.08 11.28 5.34
C ILE A 150 15.15 10.15 5.75
N VAL A 151 14.14 9.87 4.92
CA VAL A 151 13.24 8.74 5.05
C VAL A 151 13.71 7.66 4.09
N ASP A 152 14.27 6.58 4.63
CA ASP A 152 14.86 5.50 3.83
C ASP A 152 13.87 4.34 3.67
N LEU A 153 13.32 4.22 2.46
CA LEU A 153 12.38 3.17 2.07
C LEU A 153 13.05 2.03 1.27
N ARG A 154 14.37 2.03 1.17
CA ARG A 154 15.09 0.96 0.48
C ARG A 154 14.86 -0.38 1.18
N ASN A 155 14.68 -1.44 0.39
CA ASN A 155 14.31 -2.78 0.85
C ASN A 155 12.94 -2.86 1.57
N ASN A 156 12.10 -1.83 1.50
CA ASN A 156 10.73 -1.87 2.03
C ASN A 156 9.81 -2.52 1.02
N THR A 157 9.55 -3.81 1.16
CA THR A 157 8.69 -4.60 0.26
C THR A 157 7.20 -4.44 0.52
N GLY A 158 6.79 -3.53 1.42
CA GLY A 158 5.38 -3.24 1.71
C GLY A 158 4.86 -3.86 3.01
N GLY A 159 3.58 -4.19 3.01
CA GLY A 159 2.84 -4.70 4.17
C GLY A 159 1.69 -3.76 4.59
N ASN A 160 1.69 -3.26 5.83
CA ASN A 160 0.72 -2.29 6.33
C ASN A 160 1.28 -0.86 6.25
N MET A 161 0.73 -0.04 5.36
CA MET A 161 1.18 1.35 5.19
C MET A 161 0.81 2.27 6.36
N TYR A 162 -0.23 1.96 7.14
CA TYR A 162 -0.75 2.85 8.16
C TYR A 162 0.27 3.15 9.29
N PRO A 163 0.97 2.14 9.87
CA PRO A 163 2.05 2.41 10.81
C PRO A 163 3.21 3.20 10.19
N MET A 164 3.54 2.94 8.92
CA MET A 164 4.58 3.68 8.19
C MET A 164 4.21 5.18 8.11
N ILE A 165 2.99 5.50 7.66
CA ILE A 165 2.52 6.88 7.54
C ILE A 165 2.36 7.55 8.91
N ALA A 166 1.87 6.83 9.93
CA ALA A 166 1.75 7.37 11.28
C ALA A 166 3.11 7.74 11.86
N SER A 167 4.14 6.92 11.64
CA SER A 167 5.50 7.15 12.17
C SER A 167 6.16 8.42 11.63
N ILE A 168 5.86 8.78 10.37
CA ILE A 168 6.40 9.97 9.69
C ILE A 168 5.41 11.15 9.68
N SER A 169 4.31 11.05 10.41
CA SER A 169 3.29 12.09 10.45
C SER A 169 3.80 13.50 10.79
N PRO A 170 4.89 13.69 11.58
CA PRO A 170 5.48 15.01 11.79
C PRO A 170 6.01 15.69 10.53
N LEU A 171 6.34 14.93 9.48
CA LEU A 171 6.88 15.43 8.21
C LEU A 171 5.80 15.75 7.17
N LEU A 172 4.57 15.26 7.37
CA LEU A 172 3.49 15.38 6.40
C LEU A 172 2.54 16.53 6.76
N PRO A 173 2.08 17.34 5.79
CA PRO A 173 1.03 18.31 6.02
C PRO A 173 -0.29 17.63 6.35
N GLU A 174 -1.19 18.37 6.99
CA GLU A 174 -2.55 17.91 7.27
C GLU A 174 -3.35 17.67 5.98
N GLY A 175 -4.47 16.94 6.13
CA GLY A 175 -5.39 16.64 5.06
C GLY A 175 -5.11 15.31 4.36
N ILE A 176 -5.42 15.23 3.07
CA ILE A 176 -5.28 14.00 2.29
C ILE A 176 -3.80 13.74 1.98
N VAL A 177 -3.30 12.57 2.36
CA VAL A 177 -1.91 12.14 2.09
C VAL A 177 -1.80 11.31 0.81
N LEU A 178 -2.80 10.45 0.55
CA LEU A 178 -2.98 9.72 -0.71
C LEU A 178 -4.45 9.33 -0.89
N GLN A 179 -4.81 8.77 -2.02
CA GLN A 179 -6.17 8.29 -2.28
C GLN A 179 -6.12 6.95 -3.01
N PHE A 180 -7.13 6.09 -2.79
CA PHE A 180 -7.32 4.84 -3.51
C PHE A 180 -8.43 4.99 -4.55
N LYS A 181 -8.10 4.84 -5.82
CA LYS A 181 -9.05 4.89 -6.95
C LYS A 181 -9.43 3.48 -7.39
N SER A 182 -10.59 3.02 -6.97
CA SER A 182 -11.19 1.77 -7.44
C SER A 182 -12.04 1.99 -8.69
N ARG A 183 -12.58 0.91 -9.29
CA ARG A 183 -13.57 0.99 -10.38
C ARG A 183 -14.81 1.81 -10.01
N LYS A 184 -15.17 1.89 -8.74
CA LYS A 184 -16.45 2.43 -8.26
C LYS A 184 -16.33 3.81 -7.64
N GLN A 185 -15.23 4.10 -7.00
CA GLN A 185 -15.04 5.32 -6.21
C GLN A 185 -13.57 5.62 -5.96
N THR A 186 -13.30 6.87 -5.61
CA THR A 186 -12.04 7.30 -5.04
C THR A 186 -12.23 7.49 -3.54
N THR A 187 -11.37 6.85 -2.74
CA THR A 187 -11.41 6.88 -1.28
C THR A 187 -10.19 7.62 -0.77
N PRO A 188 -10.33 8.79 -0.11
CA PRO A 188 -9.20 9.51 0.44
C PRO A 188 -8.68 8.83 1.71
N VAL A 189 -7.36 8.91 1.92
CA VAL A 189 -6.68 8.62 3.18
C VAL A 189 -6.18 9.95 3.73
N SER A 190 -6.74 10.39 4.86
CA SER A 190 -6.28 11.60 5.54
C SER A 190 -5.29 11.27 6.64
N LEU A 191 -4.37 12.19 6.90
CA LEU A 191 -3.39 12.03 7.98
C LEU A 191 -4.08 11.85 9.33
N ASP A 192 -5.13 12.64 9.62
CA ASP A 192 -5.93 12.56 10.84
C ASP A 192 -6.58 11.17 11.01
N TYR A 193 -7.11 10.56 9.94
CA TYR A 193 -7.65 9.20 9.99
C TYR A 193 -6.56 8.19 10.37
N VAL A 194 -5.37 8.31 9.76
CA VAL A 194 -4.24 7.41 10.02
C VAL A 194 -3.78 7.53 11.47
N THR A 195 -3.48 8.74 11.94
CA THR A 195 -2.90 8.97 13.28
C THR A 195 -3.89 8.64 14.40
N ARG A 196 -5.16 8.97 14.25
CA ARG A 196 -6.21 8.60 15.23
C ARG A 196 -6.43 7.09 15.32
N SER A 197 -6.19 6.35 14.25
CA SER A 197 -6.26 4.87 14.29
C SER A 197 -5.24 4.26 15.26
N TYR A 198 -4.22 5.05 15.65
CA TYR A 198 -3.18 4.69 16.61
C TYR A 198 -3.19 5.60 17.85
N GLU A 199 -4.31 6.23 18.15
CA GLU A 199 -4.51 7.08 19.33
C GLU A 199 -3.59 8.32 19.39
N ILE A 200 -3.05 8.76 18.25
CA ILE A 200 -2.25 9.98 18.12
C ILE A 200 -3.19 11.12 17.68
N ALA A 201 -3.46 12.07 18.59
CA ALA A 201 -4.26 13.23 18.27
C ALA A 201 -3.47 14.25 17.43
N ALA A 202 -4.15 14.98 16.55
CA ALA A 202 -3.51 15.97 15.69
C ALA A 202 -2.76 17.05 16.49
N ASP A 203 -3.33 17.47 17.62
CA ASP A 203 -2.74 18.49 18.52
C ASP A 203 -1.48 18.00 19.23
N ASP A 204 -1.24 16.67 19.30
CA ASP A 204 -0.04 16.09 19.87
C ASP A 204 1.13 16.01 18.88
N ILE A 205 0.87 16.29 17.59
CA ILE A 205 1.88 16.20 16.53
C ILE A 205 2.53 17.56 16.30
N ARG A 206 3.76 17.73 16.78
CA ARG A 206 4.60 18.87 16.40
C ARG A 206 5.11 18.65 14.98
N LYS A 207 4.70 19.50 14.06
CA LYS A 207 5.11 19.44 12.65
C LYS A 207 6.47 20.10 12.45
N PHE A 208 7.28 19.48 11.60
CA PHE A 208 8.46 20.16 11.07
C PHE A 208 8.05 21.38 10.24
N PRO A 209 8.85 22.45 10.23
CA PRO A 209 8.66 23.57 9.32
C PRO A 209 8.54 23.09 7.85
N ALA A 210 7.66 23.70 7.07
CA ALA A 210 7.51 23.37 5.64
C ALA A 210 8.79 23.63 4.82
N SER A 211 9.74 24.38 5.37
CA SER A 211 11.06 24.61 4.78
C SER A 211 12.10 23.54 5.14
N THR A 212 11.80 22.63 6.07
CA THR A 212 12.74 21.56 6.43
C THR A 212 12.89 20.59 5.27
N PRO A 213 14.07 20.40 4.67
CA PRO A 213 14.26 19.51 3.56
C PRO A 213 14.08 18.04 3.99
N VAL A 214 13.31 17.29 3.20
CA VAL A 214 13.06 15.86 3.40
C VAL A 214 13.53 15.10 2.15
N ALA A 215 14.52 14.23 2.31
CA ALA A 215 14.94 13.31 1.27
C ALA A 215 14.25 11.94 1.46
N VAL A 216 13.75 11.34 0.38
CA VAL A 216 13.19 9.99 0.42
C VAL A 216 14.04 9.07 -0.44
N LEU A 217 14.56 7.99 0.15
CA LEU A 217 15.41 7.03 -0.56
C LEU A 217 14.58 5.81 -1.01
N THR A 218 14.77 5.40 -2.26
CA THR A 218 14.08 4.25 -2.87
C THR A 218 15.05 3.31 -3.57
N ASP A 219 14.63 2.06 -3.74
CA ASP A 219 15.30 1.06 -4.58
C ASP A 219 14.29 0.15 -5.28
N GLU A 220 14.76 -0.82 -6.09
CA GLU A 220 13.95 -1.77 -6.86
C GLU A 220 13.11 -2.71 -5.98
N LYS A 221 13.34 -2.72 -4.67
CA LYS A 221 12.57 -3.49 -3.70
C LYS A 221 11.55 -2.64 -2.94
N THR A 222 11.63 -1.32 -3.05
CA THR A 222 10.59 -0.43 -2.51
C THR A 222 9.29 -0.72 -3.22
N GLY A 223 8.32 -1.37 -2.54
CA GLY A 223 7.11 -1.85 -3.19
C GLY A 223 5.85 -1.73 -2.33
N SER A 224 4.69 -1.73 -2.98
CA SER A 224 3.38 -1.77 -2.32
C SER A 224 3.23 -0.67 -1.26
N SER A 225 3.06 -1.00 0.02
CA SER A 225 2.95 -0.01 1.10
C SER A 225 4.18 0.89 1.25
N GLY A 226 5.37 0.46 0.80
CA GLY A 226 6.55 1.31 0.66
C GLY A 226 6.33 2.40 -0.37
N GLU A 227 5.75 2.06 -1.52
CA GLU A 227 5.37 3.03 -2.57
C GLU A 227 4.22 3.94 -2.11
N ALA A 228 3.21 3.41 -1.40
CA ALA A 228 2.17 4.22 -0.79
C ALA A 228 2.75 5.27 0.18
N THR A 229 3.77 4.89 0.96
CA THR A 229 4.49 5.80 1.87
C THR A 229 5.27 6.86 1.09
N LEU A 230 5.97 6.48 0.01
CA LEU A 230 6.61 7.42 -0.92
C LEU A 230 5.61 8.41 -1.52
N ILE A 231 4.46 7.93 -2.00
CA ILE A 231 3.40 8.77 -2.61
C ILE A 231 2.91 9.85 -1.65
N CYS A 232 2.93 9.61 -0.33
CA CYS A 232 2.56 10.63 0.65
C CYS A 232 3.47 11.87 0.62
N PHE A 233 4.68 11.76 0.10
CA PHE A 233 5.63 12.86 -0.01
C PHE A 233 5.58 13.57 -1.38
N LEU A 234 5.08 12.91 -2.43
CA LEU A 234 5.09 13.46 -3.78
C LEU A 234 4.23 14.73 -3.87
N GLY A 235 4.79 15.75 -4.52
CA GLY A 235 4.16 17.06 -4.67
C GLY A 235 4.35 18.01 -3.48
N LEU A 236 5.24 17.70 -2.53
CA LEU A 236 5.70 18.62 -1.49
C LEU A 236 6.97 19.34 -1.96
N ASP A 237 6.99 20.68 -1.83
CA ASP A 237 8.07 21.53 -2.35
C ASP A 237 9.42 21.31 -1.63
N ASN A 238 9.37 20.86 -0.38
CA ASN A 238 10.55 20.59 0.45
C ASN A 238 11.03 19.13 0.36
N VAL A 239 10.49 18.33 -0.56
CA VAL A 239 10.83 16.91 -0.72
C VAL A 239 11.61 16.68 -1.99
N LYS A 240 12.58 15.79 -1.93
CA LYS A 240 13.31 15.25 -3.09
C LYS A 240 13.59 13.76 -2.91
N THR A 241 13.46 13.00 -3.99
CA THR A 241 13.61 11.54 -3.97
C THR A 241 14.91 11.09 -4.64
N PHE A 242 15.57 10.07 -4.08
CA PHE A 242 16.89 9.61 -4.49
C PHE A 242 16.95 8.08 -4.55
N GLY A 243 17.77 7.54 -5.46
CA GLY A 243 18.06 6.12 -5.55
C GLY A 243 17.63 5.51 -6.88
N HIS A 244 16.95 4.37 -6.85
CA HIS A 244 16.48 3.69 -8.05
C HIS A 244 14.96 3.68 -8.14
N PRO A 245 14.40 3.43 -9.34
CA PRO A 245 12.96 3.21 -9.52
C PRO A 245 12.44 2.12 -8.58
N THR A 246 11.22 2.28 -8.09
CA THR A 246 10.58 1.33 -7.19
C THR A 246 10.19 0.00 -7.87
N ALA A 247 9.65 -0.96 -7.13
CA ALA A 247 9.23 -2.27 -7.63
C ALA A 247 8.02 -2.21 -8.61
N GLY A 248 7.25 -1.13 -8.59
CA GLY A 248 6.11 -0.92 -9.48
C GLY A 248 4.85 -1.65 -9.06
N TYR A 249 4.53 -1.63 -7.79
CA TYR A 249 3.30 -2.15 -7.18
C TYR A 249 2.50 -1.07 -6.41
N PRO A 250 2.43 0.19 -6.88
CA PRO A 250 1.72 1.26 -6.17
C PRO A 250 0.20 1.10 -6.34
N SER A 251 -0.36 0.12 -5.65
CA SER A 251 -1.77 -0.23 -5.74
C SER A 251 -2.28 -0.90 -4.46
N GLY A 252 -3.57 -0.70 -4.16
CA GLY A 252 -4.21 -1.22 -2.97
C GLY A 252 -4.87 -2.58 -3.19
N ASN A 253 -4.50 -3.56 -2.35
CA ASN A 253 -5.05 -4.90 -2.36
C ASN A 253 -6.14 -5.10 -1.29
N VAL A 254 -7.08 -6.02 -1.58
CA VAL A 254 -7.92 -6.66 -0.58
C VAL A 254 -7.52 -8.13 -0.48
N THR A 255 -7.38 -8.63 0.74
CA THR A 255 -6.98 -10.03 0.98
C THR A 255 -8.16 -10.84 1.49
N HIS A 256 -8.35 -12.03 0.90
CA HIS A 256 -9.36 -13.00 1.29
C HIS A 256 -8.69 -14.32 1.69
N THR A 257 -9.16 -14.94 2.78
CA THR A 257 -8.75 -16.30 3.12
C THR A 257 -9.67 -17.29 2.42
N LEU A 258 -9.11 -18.21 1.64
CA LEU A 258 -9.82 -19.26 0.93
C LEU A 258 -9.99 -20.51 1.80
N SER A 259 -10.79 -21.49 1.35
CA SER A 259 -11.20 -22.64 2.17
C SER A 259 -10.10 -23.61 2.57
N ASP A 260 -8.98 -23.56 1.91
CA ASP A 260 -7.75 -24.34 2.18
C ASP A 260 -6.73 -23.57 3.02
N GLY A 261 -7.05 -22.32 3.40
CA GLY A 261 -6.18 -21.44 4.17
C GLY A 261 -5.29 -20.54 3.32
N TYR A 262 -5.26 -20.71 2.00
CA TYR A 262 -4.55 -19.79 1.12
C TYR A 262 -5.07 -18.36 1.24
N LEU A 263 -4.17 -17.41 1.14
CA LEU A 263 -4.47 -15.99 1.12
C LEU A 263 -4.50 -15.51 -0.33
N PHE A 264 -5.60 -14.86 -0.70
CA PHE A 264 -5.82 -14.34 -2.04
C PHE A 264 -5.86 -12.82 -2.00
N ALA A 265 -4.76 -12.18 -2.40
CA ALA A 265 -4.69 -10.74 -2.60
C ALA A 265 -5.23 -10.38 -3.98
N ILE A 266 -6.14 -9.45 -4.02
CA ILE A 266 -6.73 -8.93 -5.25
C ILE A 266 -6.50 -7.43 -5.29
N THR A 267 -5.83 -6.95 -6.33
CA THR A 267 -5.69 -5.51 -6.56
C THR A 267 -7.05 -4.91 -6.87
N ARG A 268 -7.45 -3.97 -6.03
CA ARG A 268 -8.76 -3.35 -6.06
C ARG A 268 -8.74 -1.89 -6.49
N SER A 269 -7.61 -1.23 -6.29
CA SER A 269 -7.46 0.20 -6.53
C SER A 269 -6.06 0.56 -6.96
N ALA A 270 -5.96 1.54 -7.85
CA ALA A 270 -4.77 2.33 -8.09
C ALA A 270 -4.60 3.37 -6.98
N GLU A 271 -3.42 3.94 -6.83
CA GLU A 271 -3.12 5.00 -5.89
C GLU A 271 -3.06 6.36 -6.59
N LEU A 272 -3.51 7.41 -5.91
CA LEU A 272 -3.43 8.79 -6.34
C LEU A 272 -2.63 9.57 -5.29
N SER A 273 -1.67 10.37 -5.75
CA SER A 273 -1.00 11.36 -4.89
C SER A 273 -1.98 12.46 -4.45
N ARG A 274 -1.53 13.31 -3.54
CA ARG A 274 -2.25 14.53 -3.14
C ARG A 274 -2.52 15.49 -4.29
N THR A 275 -1.68 15.48 -5.33
CA THR A 275 -1.81 16.31 -6.54
C THR A 275 -2.71 15.67 -7.60
N GLY A 276 -3.17 14.43 -7.39
CA GLY A 276 -4.04 13.70 -8.32
C GLY A 276 -3.29 12.88 -9.38
N GLU A 277 -1.97 12.73 -9.26
CA GLU A 277 -1.20 11.84 -10.12
C GLU A 277 -1.54 10.37 -9.80
N LEU A 278 -1.76 9.57 -10.85
CA LEU A 278 -2.19 8.19 -10.75
C LEU A 278 -0.99 7.23 -10.86
N PHE A 279 -0.91 6.33 -9.90
CA PHE A 279 0.07 5.25 -9.83
C PHE A 279 -0.66 3.90 -9.78
N CYS A 280 -0.13 2.88 -10.44
CA CYS A 280 -0.75 1.55 -10.43
C CYS A 280 0.26 0.40 -10.58
N GLU A 281 0.82 0.20 -11.76
CA GLU A 281 1.66 -0.97 -12.07
C GLU A 281 3.06 -0.62 -12.60
N ASP A 282 3.36 0.67 -12.70
CA ASP A 282 4.66 1.14 -13.13
C ASP A 282 5.53 1.54 -11.94
N PRO A 283 6.86 1.31 -12.01
CA PRO A 283 7.79 1.83 -11.03
C PRO A 283 7.72 3.35 -10.91
N ILE A 284 7.84 3.85 -9.68
CA ILE A 284 7.97 5.29 -9.42
C ILE A 284 9.44 5.65 -9.53
N ASN A 285 9.76 6.54 -10.47
CA ASN A 285 11.14 7.00 -10.66
C ASN A 285 11.50 8.05 -9.60
N PRO A 286 12.70 7.97 -9.00
CA PRO A 286 13.18 9.04 -8.13
C PRO A 286 13.55 10.29 -8.95
N ASP A 287 13.57 11.46 -8.29
CA ASP A 287 14.05 12.72 -8.91
C ASP A 287 15.55 12.64 -9.28
N VAL A 288 16.32 11.90 -8.49
CA VAL A 288 17.75 11.66 -8.71
C VAL A 288 18.02 10.17 -8.73
N ASN A 289 18.24 9.62 -9.93
CA ASN A 289 18.66 8.23 -10.07
C ASN A 289 20.18 8.13 -9.79
N THR A 290 20.57 7.38 -8.76
CA THR A 290 21.95 7.36 -8.26
C THR A 290 22.29 6.08 -7.51
N GLU A 291 23.58 5.67 -7.58
CA GLU A 291 24.13 4.53 -6.85
C GLU A 291 24.50 4.90 -5.38
N THR A 292 24.53 6.18 -5.04
CA THR A 292 24.90 6.72 -3.73
C THR A 292 23.80 7.57 -3.11
N PRO A 293 22.56 7.00 -2.96
CA PRO A 293 21.39 7.81 -2.59
C PRO A 293 21.49 8.47 -1.23
N LEU A 294 22.17 7.86 -0.26
CA LEU A 294 22.32 8.44 1.08
C LEU A 294 23.27 9.64 1.07
N GLU A 295 24.39 9.51 0.39
CA GLU A 295 25.40 10.57 0.27
C GLU A 295 24.85 11.76 -0.50
N ASP A 296 24.14 11.50 -1.61
CA ASP A 296 23.54 12.55 -2.43
C ASP A 296 22.39 13.27 -1.70
N ALA A 297 21.61 12.55 -0.91
CA ALA A 297 20.57 13.12 -0.07
C ALA A 297 21.15 14.04 1.03
N ILE A 298 22.24 13.62 1.69
CA ILE A 298 22.96 14.43 2.68
C ILE A 298 23.47 15.71 2.00
N ALA A 299 24.16 15.61 0.88
CA ALA A 299 24.70 16.75 0.15
C ALA A 299 23.61 17.72 -0.30
N TRP A 300 22.45 17.20 -0.75
CA TRP A 300 21.31 18.04 -1.11
C TRP A 300 20.73 18.79 0.10
N ILE A 301 20.53 18.13 1.24
CA ILE A 301 20.04 18.75 2.47
C ILE A 301 20.99 19.85 2.94
N GLU A 302 22.30 19.60 2.92
CA GLU A 302 23.32 20.58 3.31
C GLU A 302 23.31 21.80 2.39
N SER A 303 23.19 21.61 1.06
CA SER A 303 23.12 22.70 0.08
C SER A 303 21.84 23.53 0.23
N HIS A 304 20.72 22.91 0.54
CA HIS A 304 19.43 23.57 0.76
C HIS A 304 19.49 24.52 1.96
N ASN A 305 20.12 24.08 3.05
CA ASN A 305 20.28 24.91 4.25
C ASN A 305 21.21 26.11 4.04
N ILE A 306 22.22 26.00 3.20
CA ILE A 306 23.09 27.15 2.82
C ILE A 306 22.29 28.19 2.03
N GLY A 307 21.41 27.76 1.11
CA GLY A 307 20.53 28.66 0.33
C GLY A 307 19.64 29.50 1.24
N ILE A 308 18.97 28.89 2.22
CA ILE A 308 18.10 29.58 3.18
C ILE A 308 18.88 30.63 4.00
N LEU A 309 20.12 30.34 4.39
CA LEU A 309 20.95 31.29 5.14
C LEU A 309 21.39 32.49 4.31
N LEU A 310 21.57 32.33 3.00
CA LEU A 310 21.94 33.42 2.07
C LEU A 310 20.75 34.30 1.70
N GLU A 311 19.54 33.75 1.64
CA GLU A 311 18.31 34.51 1.38
C GLU A 311 17.84 35.32 2.61
N ALA A 312 18.25 34.92 3.80
CA ALA A 312 17.89 35.60 5.05
C ALA A 312 18.83 36.77 5.42
N GLN A 313 19.88 37.04 4.63
CA GLN A 313 20.81 38.18 4.75
C GLN A 313 20.50 39.29 3.77
#